data_6d59fe54961e2e39e79edf674a956b2a
#
_entry.id   6d59fe54961e2e39e79edf674a956b2a
#
_cell.length_a   1.000
_cell.length_b   1.000
_cell.length_c   1.000
_cell.angle_alpha   90.00
_cell.angle_beta   90.00
_cell.angle_gamma   90.00
#
_symmetry.space_group_name_H-M   'P 1'
#
loop_
_entity.id
_entity.type
_entity.pdbx_description
1 polymer ?
#
loop_
_entity_poly.entity_id
_entity_poly.type
_entity_poly.pdbx_seq_one_letter_code
_entity_poly.pdbx_strand_id
1 'polypeptide(L)'
;MSENLKHPLELDSISNSQSPQRPPKVSKTADDLSVGDQESQKPQPMSQQARIQRYLLAIEYIGTRFSGSQQQSNCRTVVGVLEEAFRKFIGQPVSIFCSSRTDAGVHALSNVCHVDVERISKRKPGEVLEPHEPSVVKRAVNHFLQKNEGDVMVIDVRSVPADFHARYKAQERTYFYRLLFGPEPLSTFEKDRAWHVPEELDLFAMQEACKVLVGHHDFSSFRAAGCQAKSPIRTLDELNVSEVVSSPYFPSIMERKQNNLVEEDPHAHANKSETDTSSSFNGGLGFGMRKKHRCFVVTARARSFLYHQVRLLVGVLKCVGTGDLRIPDVERILNAKMVTAASPMAPACGLYLGQVKYDLP
;
A
#
# COMPACT_ATOMS: atom_id res chain seq x y z
N MET A 1 45.65 7.74 39.49
CA MET A 1 46.58 8.23 38.44
C MET A 1 45.77 8.15 37.18
N SER A 2 45.06 9.23 36.80
CA SER A 2 45.44 10.35 35.90
C SER A 2 45.64 9.75 34.49
N GLU A 3 44.99 10.22 33.42
CA GLU A 3 44.81 11.62 33.02
C GLU A 3 43.67 11.77 31.99
N ASN A 4 42.99 12.85 32.06
CA ASN A 4 42.12 13.48 31.08
C ASN A 4 42.89 14.00 29.86
N LEU A 5 42.32 13.83 28.67
CA LEU A 5 42.63 14.72 27.56
C LEU A 5 41.34 15.19 26.87
N LYS A 6 41.01 16.44 27.16
CA LYS A 6 40.03 17.25 26.43
C LYS A 6 40.74 17.88 25.24
N HIS A 7 40.12 17.85 24.06
CA HIS A 7 40.42 18.80 22.98
C HIS A 7 39.17 19.59 22.60
N PRO A 8 39.28 20.90 22.41
CA PRO A 8 38.16 21.79 22.10
C PRO A 8 37.92 21.84 20.59
N LEU A 9 36.65 21.90 20.22
CA LEU A 9 36.20 22.20 18.85
C LEU A 9 36.11 23.74 18.71
N GLU A 10 36.88 24.26 17.82
CA GLU A 10 36.76 25.64 17.32
C GLU A 10 35.56 25.77 16.38
N LEU A 11 34.80 26.83 16.64
CA LEU A 11 33.70 27.31 15.82
C LEU A 11 34.28 28.29 14.79
N ASP A 12 34.28 27.95 13.53
CA ASP A 12 34.42 28.93 12.46
C ASP A 12 33.06 29.22 11.81
N SER A 13 32.62 30.42 12.01
CA SER A 13 31.49 31.08 11.40
C SER A 13 31.89 31.63 10.02
N ILE A 14 31.26 31.12 8.96
CA ILE A 14 31.23 31.84 7.67
C ILE A 14 29.81 31.92 7.20
N SER A 15 29.24 33.12 7.34
CA SER A 15 28.04 33.58 6.65
C SER A 15 28.33 33.78 5.18
N ASN A 16 27.53 33.24 4.30
CA ASN A 16 27.24 33.87 3.01
C ASN A 16 25.89 33.48 2.45
N SER A 17 25.00 34.43 2.47
CA SER A 17 23.67 34.46 1.88
C SER A 17 23.80 34.74 0.37
N GLN A 18 23.32 33.86 -0.49
CA GLN A 18 22.86 34.23 -1.84
C GLN A 18 21.70 33.36 -2.28
N SER A 19 20.53 33.97 -2.37
CA SER A 19 19.34 33.41 -3.01
C SER A 19 19.44 33.43 -4.53
N PRO A 20 18.99 32.42 -5.25
CA PRO A 20 18.92 32.47 -6.71
C PRO A 20 17.69 33.29 -7.16
N GLN A 21 17.93 34.25 -8.03
CA GLN A 21 16.95 35.11 -8.67
C GLN A 21 16.11 34.37 -9.71
N ARG A 22 14.80 34.75 -9.77
CA ARG A 22 13.86 34.31 -10.81
C ARG A 22 14.22 34.94 -12.16
N PRO A 23 14.06 34.21 -13.29
CA PRO A 23 14.15 34.81 -14.62
C PRO A 23 12.89 35.64 -14.95
N PRO A 24 13.04 36.69 -15.81
CA PRO A 24 12.01 37.68 -16.08
C PRO A 24 10.92 37.19 -17.04
N LYS A 25 9.72 37.72 -16.86
CA LYS A 25 8.54 37.55 -17.74
C LYS A 25 8.79 38.28 -19.07
N VAL A 26 8.55 37.60 -20.17
CA VAL A 26 8.48 38.19 -21.52
C VAL A 26 7.06 38.65 -21.77
N SER A 27 6.92 39.94 -22.05
CA SER A 27 5.68 40.62 -22.47
C SER A 27 5.41 40.39 -23.97
N LYS A 28 4.13 40.16 -24.30
CA LYS A 28 3.60 40.12 -25.66
C LYS A 28 3.45 41.52 -26.18
N THR A 29 3.95 41.80 -27.40
CA THR A 29 3.49 42.91 -28.24
C THR A 29 2.97 42.33 -29.54
N ALA A 30 1.86 42.87 -29.98
CA ALA A 30 1.13 42.52 -31.19
C ALA A 30 1.61 43.38 -32.36
N ASP A 31 1.18 42.95 -33.55
CA ASP A 31 1.10 43.61 -34.85
C ASP A 31 2.35 43.53 -35.75
N ASP A 32 2.28 42.82 -36.88
CA ASP A 32 2.06 43.46 -38.19
C ASP A 32 1.66 42.45 -39.27
N LEU A 33 0.81 42.91 -40.17
CA LEU A 33 0.22 42.25 -41.33
C LEU A 33 1.17 42.35 -42.55
N SER A 34 1.43 41.27 -43.27
CA SER A 34 1.72 41.36 -44.72
C SER A 34 1.30 40.10 -45.46
N VAL A 35 0.62 40.38 -46.56
CA VAL A 35 0.02 39.48 -47.55
C VAL A 35 1.09 38.95 -48.52
N GLY A 36 0.94 37.66 -48.96
CA GLY A 36 1.47 37.22 -50.24
C GLY A 36 2.16 35.88 -50.25
N ASP A 37 1.55 34.96 -50.85
CA ASP A 37 1.91 33.99 -51.89
C ASP A 37 1.49 32.56 -51.62
N GLN A 38 0.54 32.12 -52.48
CA GLN A 38 0.09 30.74 -52.58
C GLN A 38 1.18 29.88 -53.22
N GLU A 39 1.92 29.13 -52.42
CA GLU A 39 2.66 27.95 -52.90
C GLU A 39 1.89 26.67 -52.58
N SER A 40 1.61 25.91 -53.64
CA SER A 40 0.95 24.63 -53.67
C SER A 40 1.66 23.64 -52.73
N GLN A 41 1.08 23.37 -51.55
CA GLN A 41 1.57 22.40 -50.61
C GLN A 41 1.43 21.00 -51.21
N LYS A 42 2.53 20.33 -51.49
CA LYS A 42 2.60 18.89 -51.65
C LYS A 42 2.08 18.24 -50.36
N PRO A 43 1.31 17.13 -50.42
CA PRO A 43 0.85 16.44 -49.22
C PRO A 43 2.08 16.02 -48.41
N GLN A 44 2.22 16.60 -47.23
CA GLN A 44 3.21 16.15 -46.27
C GLN A 44 2.83 14.71 -45.88
N PRO A 45 3.81 13.77 -45.77
CA PRO A 45 3.54 12.45 -45.28
C PRO A 45 2.94 12.56 -43.88
N MET A 46 1.80 11.90 -43.66
CA MET A 46 1.13 11.84 -42.37
C MET A 46 2.20 11.59 -41.28
N SER A 47 2.34 12.53 -40.37
CA SER A 47 3.25 12.45 -39.24
C SER A 47 3.12 11.05 -38.63
N GLN A 48 4.20 10.32 -38.54
CA GLN A 48 4.29 9.11 -37.73
C GLN A 48 3.97 9.56 -36.30
N GLN A 49 2.70 9.50 -35.90
CA GLN A 49 2.32 9.64 -34.52
C GLN A 49 3.14 8.60 -33.74
N ALA A 50 3.96 9.09 -32.81
CA ALA A 50 4.71 8.23 -31.93
C ALA A 50 3.76 7.15 -31.40
N ARG A 51 4.02 5.87 -31.71
CA ARG A 51 3.18 4.72 -31.31
C ARG A 51 3.46 4.38 -29.86
N ILE A 52 3.28 5.38 -28.98
CA ILE A 52 3.38 5.22 -27.54
C ILE A 52 2.07 4.59 -27.04
N GLN A 53 2.18 3.42 -26.45
CA GLN A 53 1.06 2.76 -25.77
C GLN A 53 1.16 2.99 -24.28
N ARG A 54 0.09 3.48 -23.67
CA ARG A 54 -0.07 3.50 -22.22
C ARG A 54 -0.63 2.20 -21.73
N TYR A 55 0.08 1.58 -20.78
CA TYR A 55 -0.38 0.41 -20.06
C TYR A 55 -0.74 0.78 -18.62
N LEU A 56 -1.88 0.25 -18.17
CA LEU A 56 -2.30 0.24 -16.78
C LEU A 56 -1.93 -1.11 -16.19
N LEU A 57 -1.22 -1.09 -15.07
CA LEU A 57 -0.74 -2.29 -14.38
C LEU A 57 -1.33 -2.36 -12.97
N ALA A 58 -1.88 -3.50 -12.61
CA ALA A 58 -2.13 -3.84 -11.21
C ALA A 58 -0.95 -4.65 -10.69
N ILE A 59 -0.42 -4.25 -9.53
CA ILE A 59 0.77 -4.84 -8.93
C ILE A 59 0.51 -5.22 -7.48
N GLU A 60 1.03 -6.36 -7.06
CA GLU A 60 1.12 -6.75 -5.66
C GLU A 60 2.58 -6.72 -5.19
N TYR A 61 2.79 -6.46 -3.90
CA TYR A 61 4.12 -6.49 -3.31
C TYR A 61 4.13 -6.66 -1.80
N ILE A 62 5.20 -7.30 -1.32
CA ILE A 62 5.57 -7.34 0.09
C ILE A 62 6.49 -6.16 0.38
N GLY A 63 6.01 -5.17 1.13
CA GLY A 63 6.68 -3.89 1.33
C GLY A 63 7.89 -3.91 2.27
N THR A 64 8.11 -4.99 3.02
CA THR A 64 9.09 -5.08 4.12
C THR A 64 10.50 -4.63 3.73
N ARG A 65 10.95 -4.97 2.52
CA ARG A 65 12.29 -4.63 2.03
C ARG A 65 12.34 -3.36 1.18
N PHE A 66 11.26 -2.56 1.15
CA PHE A 66 11.19 -1.34 0.35
C PHE A 66 11.12 -0.08 1.22
N SER A 67 11.80 0.96 0.81
CA SER A 67 11.71 2.32 1.37
C SER A 67 10.45 3.07 0.89
N GLY A 68 9.38 2.33 0.61
CA GLY A 68 8.13 2.80 0.06
C GLY A 68 7.99 2.55 -1.43
N SER A 69 6.85 2.97 -1.98
CA SER A 69 6.56 2.72 -3.40
C SER A 69 7.19 3.75 -4.34
N GLN A 70 7.31 5.01 -3.93
CA GLN A 70 7.78 6.10 -4.78
C GLN A 70 9.30 6.05 -4.96
N GLN A 71 9.78 6.34 -6.18
CA GLN A 71 11.21 6.45 -6.49
C GLN A 71 11.89 7.50 -5.59
N GLN A 72 13.02 7.10 -5.02
CA GLN A 72 13.87 7.92 -4.15
C GLN A 72 15.33 7.62 -4.48
N SER A 73 16.19 8.65 -4.39
CA SER A 73 17.63 8.49 -4.61
C SER A 73 18.23 7.53 -3.58
N ASN A 74 19.03 6.59 -4.03
CA ASN A 74 19.78 5.64 -3.21
C ASN A 74 18.94 4.73 -2.33
N CYS A 75 17.63 4.57 -2.62
CA CYS A 75 16.73 3.70 -1.90
C CYS A 75 16.10 2.65 -2.81
N ARG A 76 15.93 1.44 -2.28
CA ARG A 76 15.17 0.38 -2.95
C ARG A 76 13.68 0.68 -2.83
N THR A 77 13.01 0.94 -3.94
CA THR A 77 11.59 1.28 -4.00
C THR A 77 10.85 0.37 -4.98
N VAL A 78 9.53 0.22 -4.80
CA VAL A 78 8.70 -0.61 -5.67
C VAL A 78 8.76 -0.09 -7.12
N VAL A 79 8.63 1.23 -7.31
CA VAL A 79 8.69 1.85 -8.65
C VAL A 79 10.07 1.63 -9.28
N GLY A 80 11.16 1.80 -8.54
CA GLY A 80 12.51 1.60 -9.08
C GLY A 80 12.77 0.16 -9.57
N VAL A 81 12.26 -0.83 -8.83
CA VAL A 81 12.35 -2.24 -9.23
C VAL A 81 11.50 -2.53 -10.48
N LEU A 82 10.31 -1.94 -10.58
CA LEU A 82 9.46 -2.06 -11.76
C LEU A 82 10.08 -1.38 -12.99
N GLU A 83 10.59 -0.15 -12.85
CA GLU A 83 11.28 0.58 -13.93
C GLU A 83 12.49 -0.20 -14.46
N GLU A 84 13.27 -0.83 -13.58
CA GLU A 84 14.38 -1.69 -13.95
C GLU A 84 13.93 -2.96 -14.70
N ALA A 85 12.83 -3.58 -14.27
CA ALA A 85 12.25 -4.73 -14.96
C ALA A 85 11.76 -4.35 -16.37
N PHE A 86 11.09 -3.21 -16.52
CA PHE A 86 10.69 -2.66 -17.81
C PHE A 86 11.89 -2.31 -18.67
N ARG A 87 12.92 -1.66 -18.12
CA ARG A 87 14.16 -1.34 -18.84
C ARG A 87 14.82 -2.61 -19.42
N LYS A 88 14.86 -3.70 -18.67
CA LYS A 88 15.37 -5.00 -19.17
C LYS A 88 14.49 -5.58 -20.26
N PHE A 89 13.18 -5.43 -20.18
CA PHE A 89 12.24 -5.91 -21.19
C PHE A 89 12.30 -5.10 -22.48
N ILE A 90 12.16 -3.78 -22.38
CA ILE A 90 12.00 -2.87 -23.53
C ILE A 90 13.37 -2.46 -24.10
N GLY A 91 14.41 -2.37 -23.26
CA GLY A 91 15.74 -1.91 -23.61
C GLY A 91 15.97 -0.41 -23.47
N GLN A 92 14.99 0.32 -22.92
CA GLN A 92 15.06 1.76 -22.66
C GLN A 92 14.42 2.10 -21.32
N PRO A 93 14.78 3.22 -20.66
CA PRO A 93 14.17 3.66 -19.43
C PRO A 93 12.70 4.03 -19.65
N VAL A 94 11.89 3.78 -18.63
CA VAL A 94 10.48 4.21 -18.58
C VAL A 94 10.22 4.92 -17.26
N SER A 95 9.13 5.69 -17.18
CA SER A 95 8.66 6.32 -15.94
C SER A 95 7.33 5.71 -15.53
N ILE A 96 7.21 5.31 -14.27
CA ILE A 96 6.02 4.65 -13.72
C ILE A 96 5.34 5.54 -12.68
N PHE A 97 4.03 5.72 -12.83
CA PHE A 97 3.21 6.57 -11.97
C PHE A 97 2.15 5.76 -11.25
N CYS A 98 2.27 5.63 -9.93
CA CYS A 98 1.32 4.89 -9.11
C CYS A 98 0.08 5.72 -8.74
N SER A 99 -1.05 5.01 -8.55
CA SER A 99 -2.30 5.56 -8.04
C SER A 99 -2.17 6.07 -6.61
N SER A 100 -1.41 5.36 -5.81
CA SER A 100 -1.20 5.61 -4.39
C SER A 100 0.26 5.41 -4.02
N ARG A 101 0.76 6.31 -3.17
CA ARG A 101 2.04 6.12 -2.49
C ARG A 101 1.81 5.26 -1.27
N THR A 102 2.68 4.28 -1.06
CA THR A 102 2.75 3.52 0.17
C THR A 102 4.06 3.81 0.87
N ASP A 103 4.03 3.86 2.21
CA ASP A 103 5.20 4.14 3.02
C ASP A 103 6.16 2.94 3.07
N ALA A 104 7.36 3.14 3.63
CA ALA A 104 8.30 2.06 3.90
C ALA A 104 7.63 0.96 4.75
N GLY A 105 7.78 -0.30 4.34
CA GLY A 105 7.22 -1.46 5.01
C GLY A 105 5.73 -1.74 4.74
N VAL A 106 5.01 -0.87 4.04
CA VAL A 106 3.59 -1.06 3.67
C VAL A 106 3.47 -1.97 2.47
N HIS A 107 2.54 -2.92 2.52
CA HIS A 107 2.26 -3.89 1.47
C HIS A 107 1.19 -3.42 0.50
N ALA A 108 1.02 -4.13 -0.61
CA ALA A 108 -0.14 -4.00 -1.47
C ALA A 108 -0.58 -5.36 -2.00
N LEU A 109 -1.89 -5.58 -2.02
CA LEU A 109 -2.53 -6.68 -2.75
C LEU A 109 -2.85 -6.25 -4.18
N SER A 110 -3.13 -4.95 -4.39
CA SER A 110 -3.41 -4.37 -5.71
C SER A 110 -3.18 -2.86 -5.70
N ASN A 111 -1.92 -2.43 -5.88
CA ASN A 111 -1.66 -1.05 -6.25
C ASN A 111 -1.72 -0.93 -7.78
N VAL A 112 -2.16 0.19 -8.29
CA VAL A 112 -2.29 0.40 -9.73
C VAL A 112 -1.34 1.49 -10.18
N CYS A 113 -0.63 1.25 -11.27
CA CYS A 113 0.25 2.24 -11.89
C CYS A 113 0.06 2.26 -13.41
N HIS A 114 0.52 3.34 -14.06
CA HIS A 114 0.59 3.41 -15.52
C HIS A 114 2.01 3.68 -15.98
N VAL A 115 2.29 3.24 -17.18
CA VAL A 115 3.56 3.40 -17.87
C VAL A 115 3.32 3.66 -19.35
N ASP A 116 4.08 4.56 -19.94
CA ASP A 116 4.11 4.80 -21.37
C ASP A 116 5.28 4.03 -21.99
N VAL A 117 4.98 3.25 -23.01
CA VAL A 117 5.96 2.39 -23.67
C VAL A 117 5.94 2.65 -25.17
N GLU A 118 7.08 2.98 -25.72
CA GLU A 118 7.35 2.96 -27.15
C GLU A 118 8.16 1.71 -27.49
N ARG A 119 7.65 0.88 -28.41
CA ARG A 119 8.35 -0.33 -28.80
C ARG A 119 9.29 -0.06 -29.96
N ILE A 120 10.59 0.06 -29.67
CA ILE A 120 11.64 0.26 -30.68
C ILE A 120 12.25 -1.10 -31.05
N SER A 121 12.52 -1.28 -32.35
CA SER A 121 13.16 -2.49 -32.87
C SER A 121 14.61 -2.58 -32.37
N LYS A 122 14.96 -3.72 -31.74
CA LYS A 122 16.33 -4.01 -31.31
C LYS A 122 17.26 -4.34 -32.49
N ARG A 123 16.70 -4.68 -33.67
CA ARG A 123 17.46 -5.04 -34.85
C ARG A 123 17.66 -3.89 -35.81
N LYS A 124 16.71 -2.96 -35.86
CA LYS A 124 16.72 -1.80 -36.73
C LYS A 124 16.55 -0.53 -35.90
N PRO A 125 17.63 0.21 -35.60
CA PRO A 125 17.55 1.43 -34.81
C PRO A 125 16.59 2.44 -35.44
N GLY A 126 15.67 3.02 -34.63
CA GLY A 126 14.69 4.01 -35.07
C GLY A 126 13.41 3.44 -35.67
N GLU A 127 13.31 2.12 -35.93
CA GLU A 127 12.06 1.49 -36.35
C GLU A 127 11.12 1.32 -35.13
N VAL A 128 9.96 1.98 -35.15
CA VAL A 128 8.90 1.80 -34.14
C VAL A 128 8.00 0.66 -34.55
N LEU A 129 7.83 -0.32 -33.68
CA LEU A 129 7.03 -1.51 -33.87
C LEU A 129 5.64 -1.35 -33.24
N GLU A 130 4.69 -2.22 -33.65
CA GLU A 130 3.38 -2.29 -32.99
C GLU A 130 3.53 -2.56 -31.48
N PRO A 131 2.69 -1.96 -30.64
CA PRO A 131 2.73 -2.17 -29.19
C PRO A 131 2.64 -3.66 -28.82
N HIS A 132 3.21 -4.00 -27.66
CA HIS A 132 3.07 -5.34 -27.14
C HIS A 132 1.65 -5.60 -26.62
N GLU A 133 1.15 -6.81 -26.82
CA GLU A 133 -0.08 -7.25 -26.16
C GLU A 133 0.08 -7.20 -24.62
N PRO A 134 -0.95 -6.81 -23.83
CA PRO A 134 -0.90 -6.73 -22.37
C PRO A 134 -0.40 -8.01 -21.70
N SER A 135 -0.80 -9.17 -22.21
CA SER A 135 -0.36 -10.50 -21.73
C SER A 135 1.15 -10.71 -21.88
N VAL A 136 1.74 -10.20 -22.97
CA VAL A 136 3.18 -10.24 -23.22
C VAL A 136 3.92 -9.33 -22.24
N VAL A 137 3.41 -8.11 -22.01
CA VAL A 137 3.98 -7.17 -21.01
C VAL A 137 3.97 -7.81 -19.64
N LYS A 138 2.84 -8.35 -19.18
CA LYS A 138 2.69 -9.04 -17.88
C LYS A 138 3.74 -10.14 -17.72
N ARG A 139 3.81 -11.07 -18.70
CA ARG A 139 4.73 -12.20 -18.65
C ARG A 139 6.20 -11.77 -18.65
N ALA A 140 6.56 -10.83 -19.52
CA ALA A 140 7.94 -10.39 -19.66
C ALA A 140 8.42 -9.62 -18.43
N VAL A 141 7.63 -8.69 -17.90
CA VAL A 141 7.99 -7.93 -16.70
C VAL A 141 8.11 -8.86 -15.49
N ASN A 142 7.16 -9.79 -15.31
CA ASN A 142 7.20 -10.75 -14.20
C ASN A 142 8.41 -11.69 -14.30
N HIS A 143 8.86 -12.06 -15.50
CA HIS A 143 10.09 -12.85 -15.66
C HIS A 143 11.29 -12.15 -14.99
N PHE A 144 11.45 -10.83 -15.18
CA PHE A 144 12.54 -10.08 -14.58
C PHE A 144 12.32 -9.82 -13.09
N LEU A 145 11.08 -9.57 -12.65
CA LEU A 145 10.75 -9.38 -11.24
C LEU A 145 11.01 -10.64 -10.43
N GLN A 146 10.51 -11.79 -10.85
CA GLN A 146 10.66 -13.06 -10.12
C GLN A 146 12.13 -13.51 -10.05
N LYS A 147 12.89 -13.34 -11.14
CA LYS A 147 14.29 -13.74 -11.17
C LYS A 147 15.17 -12.93 -10.21
N ASN A 148 14.87 -11.66 -10.02
CA ASN A 148 15.75 -10.74 -9.31
C ASN A 148 15.26 -10.36 -7.92
N GLU A 149 13.93 -10.32 -7.70
CA GLU A 149 13.32 -9.69 -6.53
C GLU A 149 12.40 -10.63 -5.73
N GLY A 150 11.42 -11.23 -6.37
CA GLY A 150 10.43 -12.10 -5.71
C GLY A 150 9.41 -11.39 -4.82
N ASP A 151 9.57 -10.08 -4.53
CA ASP A 151 8.69 -9.32 -3.63
C ASP A 151 7.63 -8.50 -4.35
N VAL A 152 7.71 -8.42 -5.68
CA VAL A 152 6.80 -7.63 -6.54
C VAL A 152 6.32 -8.50 -7.69
N MET A 153 5.02 -8.43 -7.98
CA MET A 153 4.44 -9.11 -9.13
C MET A 153 3.41 -8.22 -9.82
N VAL A 154 3.40 -8.24 -11.15
CA VAL A 154 2.33 -7.65 -11.97
C VAL A 154 1.20 -8.67 -12.07
N ILE A 155 0.03 -8.35 -11.51
CA ILE A 155 -1.13 -9.25 -11.47
C ILE A 155 -2.07 -9.06 -12.66
N ASP A 156 -2.16 -7.84 -13.20
CA ASP A 156 -2.94 -7.55 -14.41
C ASP A 156 -2.30 -6.43 -15.24
N VAL A 157 -2.53 -6.42 -16.56
CA VAL A 157 -2.10 -5.37 -17.48
C VAL A 157 -3.22 -5.10 -18.48
N ARG A 158 -3.51 -3.82 -18.73
CA ARG A 158 -4.47 -3.38 -19.76
C ARG A 158 -3.89 -2.23 -20.57
N SER A 159 -4.23 -2.20 -21.85
CA SER A 159 -4.02 -1.01 -22.68
C SER A 159 -5.08 0.02 -22.33
N VAL A 160 -4.67 1.27 -22.14
CA VAL A 160 -5.58 2.39 -21.83
C VAL A 160 -5.24 3.59 -22.70
N PRO A 161 -6.17 4.54 -22.89
CA PRO A 161 -5.92 5.78 -23.62
C PRO A 161 -4.79 6.61 -23.00
N ALA A 162 -4.10 7.41 -23.82
CA ALA A 162 -2.95 8.20 -23.37
C ALA A 162 -3.29 9.27 -22.32
N ASP A 163 -4.55 9.70 -22.21
CA ASP A 163 -5.04 10.61 -21.18
C ASP A 163 -5.37 9.94 -19.85
N PHE A 164 -5.36 8.58 -19.79
CA PHE A 164 -5.65 7.86 -18.56
C PHE A 164 -4.51 8.02 -17.55
N HIS A 165 -4.83 8.48 -16.36
CA HIS A 165 -3.85 8.68 -15.30
C HIS A 165 -4.21 7.88 -14.04
N ALA A 166 -3.39 6.90 -13.66
CA ALA A 166 -3.67 5.99 -12.55
C ALA A 166 -4.05 6.68 -11.23
N ARG A 167 -3.44 7.84 -10.93
CA ARG A 167 -3.75 8.58 -9.69
C ARG A 167 -5.04 9.39 -9.77
N TYR A 168 -5.26 10.09 -10.89
CA TYR A 168 -6.36 11.08 -11.00
C TYR A 168 -7.68 10.46 -11.43
N LYS A 169 -7.65 9.35 -12.19
CA LYS A 169 -8.84 8.60 -12.58
C LYS A 169 -9.32 7.62 -11.50
N ALA A 170 -8.52 7.38 -10.44
CA ALA A 170 -8.93 6.51 -9.34
C ALA A 170 -10.07 7.11 -8.54
N GLN A 171 -11.17 6.34 -8.43
CA GLN A 171 -12.38 6.72 -7.74
C GLN A 171 -12.31 6.44 -6.25
N GLU A 172 -11.71 5.31 -5.86
CA GLU A 172 -11.73 4.79 -4.51
C GLU A 172 -10.46 3.99 -4.20
N ARG A 173 -10.04 3.97 -2.95
CA ARG A 173 -8.97 3.12 -2.41
C ARG A 173 -9.50 2.39 -1.19
N THR A 174 -9.25 1.08 -1.14
CA THR A 174 -9.52 0.24 0.03
C THR A 174 -8.20 -0.19 0.63
N TYR A 175 -8.04 0.02 1.92
CA TYR A 175 -6.91 -0.46 2.71
C TYR A 175 -7.38 -1.50 3.70
N PHE A 176 -6.56 -2.52 3.92
CA PHE A 176 -6.70 -3.49 4.99
C PHE A 176 -5.56 -3.31 5.98
N TYR A 177 -5.88 -3.46 7.25
CA TYR A 177 -4.86 -3.49 8.29
C TYR A 177 -5.05 -4.75 9.15
N ARG A 178 -4.00 -5.57 9.25
CA ARG A 178 -4.02 -6.84 10.00
C ARG A 178 -3.47 -6.66 11.41
N LEU A 179 -4.27 -7.06 12.39
CA LEU A 179 -3.92 -7.14 13.81
C LEU A 179 -3.94 -8.60 14.23
N LEU A 180 -2.85 -9.11 14.72
CA LEU A 180 -2.77 -10.44 15.31
C LEU A 180 -2.54 -10.27 16.80
N PHE A 181 -3.45 -10.78 17.63
CA PHE A 181 -3.38 -10.57 19.06
C PHE A 181 -3.35 -11.87 19.86
N GLY A 182 -2.72 -11.79 21.03
CA GLY A 182 -2.45 -12.89 21.92
C GLY A 182 -1.03 -12.81 22.51
N PRO A 183 -0.78 -13.49 23.65
CA PRO A 183 0.44 -13.31 24.45
C PRO A 183 1.71 -13.82 23.77
N GLU A 184 1.59 -14.76 22.83
CA GLU A 184 2.74 -15.39 22.22
C GLU A 184 3.34 -14.55 21.07
N PRO A 185 4.66 -14.60 20.82
CA PRO A 185 5.26 -13.91 19.66
C PRO A 185 4.69 -14.45 18.34
N LEU A 186 4.63 -13.59 17.31
CA LEU A 186 4.19 -14.00 15.98
C LEU A 186 5.05 -15.16 15.42
N SER A 187 4.41 -16.00 14.61
CA SER A 187 5.14 -16.99 13.82
C SER A 187 6.01 -16.30 12.76
N THR A 188 7.06 -17.00 12.31
CA THR A 188 7.91 -16.52 11.20
C THR A 188 7.11 -16.22 9.93
N PHE A 189 6.00 -16.92 9.69
CA PHE A 189 5.14 -16.71 8.52
C PHE A 189 4.32 -15.41 8.59
N GLU A 190 4.05 -14.91 9.82
CA GLU A 190 3.29 -13.69 10.07
C GLU A 190 4.17 -12.48 10.42
N LYS A 191 5.44 -12.74 10.71
CA LYS A 191 6.41 -11.70 11.03
C LYS A 191 6.48 -10.67 9.90
N ASP A 192 6.45 -9.40 10.26
CA ASP A 192 6.46 -8.26 9.32
C ASP A 192 5.28 -8.23 8.32
N ARG A 193 4.16 -8.94 8.63
CA ARG A 193 2.95 -9.00 7.82
C ARG A 193 1.68 -8.66 8.58
N ALA A 194 1.79 -8.42 9.87
CA ALA A 194 0.72 -7.99 10.77
C ALA A 194 1.29 -7.24 11.95
N TRP A 195 0.47 -6.45 12.61
CA TRP A 195 0.82 -5.88 13.91
C TRP A 195 0.51 -6.88 15.01
N HIS A 196 1.51 -7.28 15.77
CA HIS A 196 1.33 -8.09 16.97
C HIS A 196 0.89 -7.20 18.14
N VAL A 197 -0.23 -7.56 18.75
CA VAL A 197 -0.79 -6.94 19.96
C VAL A 197 -0.86 -8.03 21.02
N PRO A 198 -0.03 -7.98 22.09
CA PRO A 198 -0.04 -9.03 23.12
C PRO A 198 -1.34 -9.08 23.92
N GLU A 199 -2.04 -7.96 24.06
CA GLU A 199 -3.27 -7.79 24.80
C GLU A 199 -4.47 -8.32 24.03
N GLU A 200 -5.52 -8.75 24.73
CA GLU A 200 -6.82 -9.02 24.14
C GLU A 200 -7.48 -7.75 23.62
N LEU A 201 -8.21 -7.88 22.53
CA LEU A 201 -8.89 -6.77 21.87
C LEU A 201 -10.42 -6.96 21.91
N ASP A 202 -11.11 -5.93 22.33
CA ASP A 202 -12.59 -5.89 22.29
C ASP A 202 -13.06 -5.47 20.89
N LEU A 203 -13.55 -6.45 20.12
CA LEU A 203 -14.08 -6.23 18.76
C LEU A 203 -15.24 -5.25 18.75
N PHE A 204 -16.19 -5.39 19.70
CA PHE A 204 -17.39 -4.59 19.74
C PHE A 204 -17.06 -3.11 20.01
N ALA A 205 -16.22 -2.84 21.01
CA ALA A 205 -15.74 -1.48 21.29
C ALA A 205 -15.03 -0.85 20.07
N MET A 206 -14.19 -1.62 19.37
CA MET A 206 -13.54 -1.13 18.15
C MET A 206 -14.56 -0.82 17.04
N GLN A 207 -15.59 -1.64 16.86
CA GLN A 207 -16.64 -1.40 15.86
C GLN A 207 -17.47 -0.15 16.19
N GLU A 208 -17.79 0.08 17.45
CA GLU A 208 -18.48 1.31 17.87
C GLU A 208 -17.62 2.56 17.62
N ALA A 209 -16.31 2.48 17.89
CA ALA A 209 -15.38 3.57 17.57
C ALA A 209 -15.30 3.86 16.05
N CYS A 210 -15.42 2.85 15.20
CA CYS A 210 -15.45 3.03 13.76
C CYS A 210 -16.63 3.90 13.32
N LYS A 211 -17.82 3.75 13.96
CA LYS A 211 -19.02 4.54 13.61
C LYS A 211 -18.83 6.04 13.81
N VAL A 212 -18.02 6.44 14.80
CA VAL A 212 -17.68 7.84 15.06
C VAL A 212 -16.82 8.44 13.95
N LEU A 213 -15.95 7.62 13.34
CA LEU A 213 -14.93 8.05 12.39
C LEU A 213 -15.39 7.98 10.93
N VAL A 214 -16.44 7.20 10.63
CA VAL A 214 -17.05 7.14 9.30
C VAL A 214 -17.79 8.42 8.98
N GLY A 215 -17.69 8.89 7.74
CA GLY A 215 -18.38 10.08 7.26
C GLY A 215 -17.46 11.19 6.82
N HIS A 216 -18.01 12.39 6.73
CA HIS A 216 -17.32 13.59 6.25
C HIS A 216 -16.80 14.41 7.43
N HIS A 217 -15.48 14.38 7.65
CA HIS A 217 -14.85 15.00 8.81
C HIS A 217 -13.58 15.78 8.44
N ASP A 218 -13.19 16.66 9.35
CA ASP A 218 -11.85 17.23 9.41
C ASP A 218 -10.92 16.24 10.14
N PHE A 219 -10.09 15.53 9.35
CA PHE A 219 -9.12 14.57 9.86
C PHE A 219 -7.76 15.19 10.20
N SER A 220 -7.71 16.45 10.65
CA SER A 220 -6.45 17.08 11.09
C SER A 220 -5.75 16.30 12.18
N SER A 221 -6.49 15.65 13.09
CA SER A 221 -5.94 14.77 14.13
C SER A 221 -5.39 13.45 13.60
N PHE A 222 -5.81 13.03 12.43
CA PHE A 222 -5.44 11.76 11.79
C PHE A 222 -4.54 11.97 10.56
N ARG A 223 -3.67 12.95 10.59
CA ARG A 223 -2.62 13.14 9.59
C ARG A 223 -1.27 13.34 10.25
N ALA A 224 -0.23 12.77 9.67
CA ALA A 224 1.12 12.98 10.19
C ALA A 224 1.67 14.34 9.81
N ALA A 225 2.66 14.81 10.57
CA ALA A 225 3.45 15.99 10.24
C ALA A 225 4.08 15.83 8.85
N GLY A 226 4.18 16.92 8.10
CA GLY A 226 4.68 16.89 6.72
C GLY A 226 3.65 16.44 5.67
N CYS A 227 2.38 16.21 6.03
CA CYS A 227 1.32 15.92 5.09
C CYS A 227 1.14 17.07 4.08
N GLN A 228 1.35 16.78 2.79
CA GLN A 228 1.29 17.77 1.69
C GLN A 228 -0.14 18.10 1.24
N ALA A 229 -1.17 17.47 1.83
CA ALA A 229 -2.56 17.74 1.47
C ALA A 229 -2.97 19.15 1.90
N LYS A 230 -3.54 19.92 0.97
CA LYS A 230 -4.00 21.31 1.22
C LYS A 230 -5.16 21.35 2.21
N SER A 231 -6.07 20.38 2.16
CA SER A 231 -7.21 20.27 3.06
C SER A 231 -7.15 18.97 3.85
N PRO A 232 -7.43 18.98 5.16
CA PRO A 232 -7.56 17.79 5.99
C PRO A 232 -8.95 17.13 5.88
N ILE A 233 -9.89 17.78 5.23
CA ILE A 233 -11.27 17.29 5.10
C ILE A 233 -11.30 16.09 4.15
N ARG A 234 -11.88 14.98 4.62
CA ARG A 234 -12.07 13.75 3.85
C ARG A 234 -13.44 13.14 4.17
N THR A 235 -13.94 12.38 3.22
CA THR A 235 -15.05 11.45 3.46
C THR A 235 -14.45 10.07 3.59
N LEU A 236 -14.65 9.44 4.74
CA LEU A 236 -14.32 8.04 4.99
C LEU A 236 -15.59 7.25 4.75
N ASP A 237 -15.64 6.52 3.62
CA ASP A 237 -16.85 5.83 3.16
C ASP A 237 -17.08 4.54 3.97
N GLU A 238 -16.00 3.94 4.47
CA GLU A 238 -16.04 2.73 5.29
C GLU A 238 -14.87 2.72 6.25
N LEU A 239 -15.16 2.36 7.49
CA LEU A 239 -14.20 1.90 8.49
C LEU A 239 -14.88 0.81 9.30
N ASN A 240 -14.33 -0.38 9.27
CA ASN A 240 -14.88 -1.54 9.95
C ASN A 240 -13.78 -2.45 10.48
N VAL A 241 -14.09 -3.18 11.54
CA VAL A 241 -13.21 -4.21 12.11
C VAL A 241 -13.97 -5.54 12.08
N SER A 242 -13.32 -6.57 11.55
CA SER A 242 -13.85 -7.92 11.51
C SER A 242 -12.83 -8.94 11.99
N GLU A 243 -13.31 -9.97 12.70
CA GLU A 243 -12.48 -11.12 13.01
C GLU A 243 -12.43 -12.06 11.80
N VAL A 244 -11.23 -12.51 11.45
CA VAL A 244 -11.00 -13.40 10.31
C VAL A 244 -10.05 -14.53 10.70
N VAL A 245 -10.06 -15.59 9.90
CA VAL A 245 -9.03 -16.63 10.02
C VAL A 245 -7.71 -16.05 9.52
N SER A 246 -6.62 -16.21 10.31
CA SER A 246 -5.31 -15.70 9.91
C SER A 246 -4.79 -16.43 8.67
N SER A 247 -4.14 -15.72 7.80
CA SER A 247 -3.51 -16.26 6.59
C SER A 247 -1.97 -16.10 6.71
N PRO A 248 -1.16 -17.11 6.39
CA PRO A 248 -1.52 -18.41 5.84
C PRO A 248 -2.25 -19.32 6.86
N TYR A 249 -3.30 -19.98 6.39
CA TYR A 249 -4.06 -20.90 7.23
C TYR A 249 -3.53 -22.33 7.05
N PHE A 250 -3.14 -22.92 8.17
CA PHE A 250 -2.80 -24.34 8.22
C PHE A 250 -3.68 -25.01 9.30
N PRO A 251 -4.46 -26.05 8.94
CA PRO A 251 -5.33 -26.72 9.90
C PRO A 251 -4.52 -27.35 11.02
N SER A 252 -4.93 -27.14 12.26
CA SER A 252 -4.33 -27.77 13.44
C SER A 252 -4.63 -29.28 13.45
N ILE A 253 -3.89 -30.04 14.28
CA ILE A 253 -4.16 -31.46 14.46
C ILE A 253 -5.56 -31.70 14.99
N MET A 254 -6.07 -30.81 15.86
CA MET A 254 -7.42 -30.92 16.43
C MET A 254 -8.50 -30.69 15.35
N GLU A 255 -8.33 -29.69 14.50
CA GLU A 255 -9.25 -29.42 13.38
C GLU A 255 -9.26 -30.60 12.36
N ARG A 256 -8.09 -31.19 12.11
CA ARG A 256 -8.01 -32.39 11.26
C ARG A 256 -8.71 -33.60 11.87
N LYS A 257 -8.62 -33.79 13.20
CA LYS A 257 -9.34 -34.87 13.89
C LYS A 257 -10.84 -34.65 13.89
N GLN A 258 -11.33 -33.42 14.09
CA GLN A 258 -12.76 -33.11 13.99
C GLN A 258 -13.32 -33.36 12.60
N ASN A 259 -12.62 -32.99 11.55
CA ASN A 259 -13.05 -33.24 10.18
C ASN A 259 -13.10 -34.73 9.85
N ASN A 260 -12.17 -35.54 10.39
CA ASN A 260 -12.18 -37.00 10.20
C ASN A 260 -13.30 -37.71 10.97
N LEU A 261 -13.82 -37.10 12.06
CA LEU A 261 -14.94 -37.66 12.81
C LEU A 261 -16.31 -37.39 12.14
N VAL A 262 -16.38 -36.47 11.20
CA VAL A 262 -17.61 -36.17 10.43
C VAL A 262 -17.76 -37.12 9.22
N GLU A 263 -16.69 -37.80 8.81
CA GLU A 263 -16.70 -38.77 7.69
C GLU A 263 -16.96 -40.22 8.12
N GLU A 264 -17.04 -40.53 9.44
CA GLU A 264 -17.40 -41.87 9.89
C GLU A 264 -18.91 -42.04 9.95
N ASP A 265 -19.40 -42.83 9.05
CA ASP A 265 -20.67 -43.51 8.78
C ASP A 265 -21.83 -43.30 9.75
N PRO A 266 -23.05 -42.91 9.25
CA PRO A 266 -24.27 -42.78 10.07
C PRO A 266 -24.88 -44.09 10.57
N HIS A 267 -24.26 -45.25 10.36
CA HIS A 267 -24.86 -46.56 10.68
C HIS A 267 -24.20 -47.37 11.80
N ALA A 268 -23.25 -46.83 12.54
CA ALA A 268 -22.72 -47.50 13.73
C ALA A 268 -23.59 -47.19 14.98
N HIS A 269 -24.75 -47.85 15.06
CA HIS A 269 -25.56 -47.90 16.27
C HIS A 269 -24.96 -48.83 17.32
N ALA A 270 -25.05 -48.35 18.53
CA ALA A 270 -25.21 -49.05 19.80
C ALA A 270 -23.94 -49.40 20.65
N ASN A 271 -24.06 -48.97 21.87
CA ASN A 271 -23.41 -49.41 23.11
C ASN A 271 -22.06 -48.81 23.44
N LYS A 272 -22.10 -47.63 24.05
CA LYS A 272 -21.16 -47.32 25.15
C LYS A 272 -21.91 -46.73 26.35
N SER A 273 -21.81 -47.50 27.43
CA SER A 273 -22.25 -47.17 28.78
C SER A 273 -21.71 -45.83 29.27
N GLU A 274 -22.59 -45.05 29.86
CA GLU A 274 -22.25 -43.90 30.71
C GLU A 274 -21.33 -44.35 31.85
N THR A 275 -20.09 -43.89 31.81
CA THR A 275 -19.26 -43.76 33.01
C THR A 275 -18.57 -42.41 32.96
N ASP A 276 -18.90 -41.64 33.96
CA ASP A 276 -18.29 -40.40 34.37
C ASP A 276 -16.80 -40.31 34.10
N THR A 277 -16.38 -39.29 33.38
CA THR A 277 -15.13 -38.61 33.71
C THR A 277 -15.22 -37.16 33.26
N SER A 278 -15.59 -36.29 34.18
CA SER A 278 -15.18 -34.90 34.17
C SER A 278 -13.65 -34.78 34.19
N SER A 279 -13.02 -35.09 33.10
CA SER A 279 -11.62 -34.76 32.92
C SER A 279 -11.54 -33.32 32.39
N SER A 280 -11.26 -32.40 33.30
CA SER A 280 -10.71 -31.10 33.05
C SER A 280 -9.59 -31.24 32.02
N PHE A 281 -9.86 -30.93 30.75
CA PHE A 281 -8.87 -30.84 29.70
C PHE A 281 -7.96 -29.62 29.95
N ASN A 282 -7.08 -29.72 30.92
CA ASN A 282 -5.85 -28.97 30.96
C ASN A 282 -4.87 -29.59 29.92
N GLY A 283 -5.32 -29.64 28.67
CA GLY A 283 -4.56 -30.13 27.56
C GLY A 283 -3.48 -29.12 27.22
N GLY A 284 -2.31 -29.24 27.82
CA GLY A 284 -1.11 -28.56 27.39
C GLY A 284 -0.94 -28.80 25.89
N LEU A 285 -0.63 -27.75 25.11
CA LEU A 285 -0.28 -27.87 23.70
C LEU A 285 0.83 -28.94 23.56
N GLY A 286 0.65 -29.88 22.65
CA GLY A 286 1.67 -30.92 22.37
C GLY A 286 2.98 -30.25 21.95
N PHE A 287 4.08 -31.00 22.13
CA PHE A 287 5.42 -30.52 21.73
C PHE A 287 5.43 -30.02 20.27
N GLY A 288 5.99 -28.81 20.05
CA GLY A 288 6.06 -28.17 18.74
C GLY A 288 4.77 -27.51 18.27
N MET A 289 3.73 -27.46 19.09
CA MET A 289 2.46 -26.80 18.78
C MET A 289 2.48 -25.35 19.25
N ARG A 290 1.93 -24.44 18.44
CA ARG A 290 1.73 -23.03 18.82
C ARG A 290 0.25 -22.73 19.00
N LYS A 291 -0.09 -21.86 19.94
CA LYS A 291 -1.41 -21.25 19.99
C LYS A 291 -1.61 -20.37 18.76
N LYS A 292 -2.79 -20.44 18.16
CA LYS A 292 -3.18 -19.54 17.08
C LYS A 292 -3.48 -18.16 17.68
N HIS A 293 -2.97 -17.13 17.02
CA HIS A 293 -3.42 -15.77 17.30
C HIS A 293 -4.82 -15.56 16.71
N ARG A 294 -5.63 -14.79 17.38
CA ARG A 294 -6.82 -14.23 16.79
C ARG A 294 -6.41 -13.13 15.83
N CYS A 295 -7.14 -12.97 14.74
CA CYS A 295 -6.83 -12.00 13.70
C CYS A 295 -8.00 -11.06 13.47
N PHE A 296 -7.77 -9.75 13.69
CA PHE A 296 -8.68 -8.72 13.25
C PHE A 296 -8.15 -8.04 11.98
N VAL A 297 -9.07 -7.74 11.08
CA VAL A 297 -8.80 -6.91 9.90
C VAL A 297 -9.62 -5.65 9.99
N VAL A 298 -8.93 -4.52 9.97
CA VAL A 298 -9.55 -3.20 9.81
C VAL A 298 -9.62 -2.90 8.32
N THR A 299 -10.82 -2.65 7.81
CA THR A 299 -11.08 -2.20 6.44
C THR A 299 -11.33 -0.71 6.45
N ALA A 300 -10.60 0.05 5.64
CA ALA A 300 -10.80 1.49 5.45
C ALA A 300 -10.94 1.82 3.97
N ARG A 301 -12.04 2.49 3.58
CA ARG A 301 -12.35 2.83 2.21
C ARG A 301 -12.70 4.31 2.08
N ALA A 302 -12.04 4.98 1.12
CA ALA A 302 -12.26 6.38 0.82
C ALA A 302 -11.76 6.70 -0.60
N ARG A 303 -12.20 7.82 -1.15
CA ARG A 303 -11.63 8.35 -2.40
C ARG A 303 -10.13 8.64 -2.28
N SER A 304 -9.69 9.16 -1.14
CA SER A 304 -8.29 9.47 -0.86
C SER A 304 -8.03 9.54 0.63
N PHE A 305 -6.81 9.25 1.03
CA PHE A 305 -6.35 9.31 2.42
C PHE A 305 -5.28 10.38 2.59
N LEU A 306 -5.19 10.94 3.80
CA LEU A 306 -4.11 11.80 4.23
C LEU A 306 -2.86 10.96 4.54
N TYR A 307 -1.71 11.62 4.63
CA TYR A 307 -0.46 10.95 4.99
C TYR A 307 -0.58 10.28 6.37
N HIS A 308 -0.33 8.98 6.42
CA HIS A 308 -0.45 8.08 7.56
C HIS A 308 -1.87 7.92 8.15
N GLN A 309 -2.91 8.43 7.51
CA GLN A 309 -4.26 8.46 8.07
C GLN A 309 -4.74 7.09 8.54
N VAL A 310 -4.68 6.05 7.71
CA VAL A 310 -5.16 4.72 8.08
C VAL A 310 -4.41 4.17 9.29
N ARG A 311 -3.09 4.37 9.36
CA ARG A 311 -2.28 3.91 10.49
C ARG A 311 -2.62 4.64 11.81
N LEU A 312 -2.95 5.93 11.74
CA LEU A 312 -3.40 6.70 12.91
C LEU A 312 -4.80 6.28 13.35
N LEU A 313 -5.72 6.02 12.41
CA LEU A 313 -7.04 5.46 12.71
C LEU A 313 -6.91 4.12 13.44
N VAL A 314 -6.09 3.21 12.91
CA VAL A 314 -5.87 1.89 13.52
C VAL A 314 -5.20 1.99 14.88
N GLY A 315 -4.27 2.93 15.07
CA GLY A 315 -3.65 3.18 16.37
C GLY A 315 -4.68 3.54 17.46
N VAL A 316 -5.61 4.44 17.13
CA VAL A 316 -6.72 4.81 18.03
C VAL A 316 -7.66 3.62 18.26
N LEU A 317 -8.03 2.87 17.20
CA LEU A 317 -8.87 1.69 17.34
C LEU A 317 -8.23 0.61 18.23
N LYS A 318 -6.89 0.41 18.13
CA LYS A 318 -6.18 -0.51 19.04
C LYS A 318 -6.32 -0.06 20.50
N CYS A 319 -6.13 1.22 20.77
CA CYS A 319 -6.28 1.74 22.14
C CYS A 319 -7.73 1.62 22.66
N VAL A 320 -8.73 1.70 21.79
CA VAL A 320 -10.12 1.40 22.18
C VAL A 320 -10.29 -0.09 22.47
N GLY A 321 -9.73 -0.96 21.62
CA GLY A 321 -9.81 -2.42 21.80
C GLY A 321 -9.14 -2.92 23.08
N THR A 322 -8.08 -2.27 23.55
CA THR A 322 -7.41 -2.57 24.83
C THR A 322 -8.05 -1.87 26.03
N GLY A 323 -9.07 -1.01 25.83
CA GLY A 323 -9.70 -0.23 26.89
C GLY A 323 -8.94 1.00 27.36
N ASP A 324 -7.81 1.35 26.72
CA ASP A 324 -7.02 2.56 27.01
C ASP A 324 -7.78 3.84 26.62
N LEU A 325 -8.68 3.75 25.62
CA LEU A 325 -9.56 4.82 25.18
C LEU A 325 -11.02 4.37 25.17
N ARG A 326 -11.93 5.31 25.41
CA ARG A 326 -13.39 5.12 25.30
C ARG A 326 -13.94 5.86 24.10
N ILE A 327 -15.17 5.59 23.69
CA ILE A 327 -15.82 6.24 22.54
C ILE A 327 -15.79 7.77 22.64
N PRO A 328 -16.10 8.42 23.80
CA PRO A 328 -15.98 9.88 23.92
C PRO A 328 -14.55 10.41 23.69
N ASP A 329 -13.52 9.61 23.97
CA ASP A 329 -12.14 9.99 23.71
C ASP A 329 -11.85 10.02 22.19
N VAL A 330 -12.44 9.11 21.42
CA VAL A 330 -12.34 9.10 19.95
C VAL A 330 -12.97 10.36 19.36
N GLU A 331 -14.15 10.74 19.84
CA GLU A 331 -14.82 11.99 19.45
C GLU A 331 -13.96 13.22 19.81
N ARG A 332 -13.41 13.23 21.02
CA ARG A 332 -12.51 14.30 21.47
C ARG A 332 -11.25 14.41 20.59
N ILE A 333 -10.63 13.28 20.23
CA ILE A 333 -9.47 13.23 19.32
C ILE A 333 -9.85 13.79 17.94
N LEU A 334 -10.97 13.36 17.36
CA LEU A 334 -11.45 13.84 16.07
C LEU A 334 -11.67 15.35 16.09
N ASN A 335 -12.34 15.86 17.13
CA ASN A 335 -12.67 17.28 17.28
C ASN A 335 -11.49 18.16 17.70
N ALA A 336 -10.41 17.59 18.23
CA ALA A 336 -9.22 18.34 18.64
C ALA A 336 -8.52 19.02 17.46
N LYS A 337 -8.61 18.46 16.26
CA LYS A 337 -8.00 18.96 15.01
C LYS A 337 -6.50 19.25 15.14
N MET A 338 -5.82 18.47 15.95
CA MET A 338 -4.38 18.59 16.27
C MET A 338 -3.62 17.36 15.77
N VAL A 339 -2.51 17.58 15.05
CA VAL A 339 -1.68 16.52 14.45
C VAL A 339 -1.17 15.48 15.47
N THR A 340 -1.06 15.87 16.74
CA THR A 340 -0.55 15.00 17.82
C THR A 340 -1.66 14.32 18.61
N ALA A 341 -2.94 14.57 18.31
CA ALA A 341 -4.04 14.06 19.11
C ALA A 341 -4.27 12.54 18.93
N ALA A 342 -4.09 12.03 17.71
CA ALA A 342 -4.22 10.59 17.42
C ALA A 342 -2.87 9.89 17.54
N SER A 343 -2.56 9.35 18.71
CA SER A 343 -1.31 8.63 19.01
C SER A 343 -1.63 7.42 19.91
N PRO A 344 -0.89 6.31 19.79
CA PRO A 344 0.22 6.01 18.88
C PRO A 344 -0.20 5.66 17.46
N MET A 345 0.69 5.82 16.50
CA MET A 345 0.48 5.39 15.11
C MET A 345 0.81 3.90 14.95
N ALA A 346 -0.09 3.14 14.32
CA ALA A 346 0.12 1.73 14.03
C ALA A 346 1.33 1.48 13.11
N PRO A 347 2.09 0.38 13.29
CA PRO A 347 3.25 0.04 12.46
C PRO A 347 2.87 -0.15 10.97
N ALA A 348 3.84 -0.01 10.08
CA ALA A 348 3.61 -0.13 8.64
C ALA A 348 3.29 -1.57 8.20
N CYS A 349 3.89 -2.55 8.85
CA CYS A 349 3.83 -3.98 8.49
C CYS A 349 2.43 -4.61 8.53
N GLY A 350 1.46 -3.98 9.21
CA GLY A 350 0.07 -4.44 9.21
C GLY A 350 -0.76 -3.88 8.05
N LEU A 351 -0.27 -2.86 7.33
CA LEU A 351 -1.04 -2.11 6.34
C LEU A 351 -0.86 -2.67 4.92
N TYR A 352 -1.98 -2.86 4.24
CA TYR A 352 -2.07 -3.32 2.85
C TYR A 352 -2.95 -2.39 2.03
N LEU A 353 -2.44 -1.89 0.90
CA LEU A 353 -3.32 -1.31 -0.11
C LEU A 353 -4.05 -2.46 -0.82
N GLY A 354 -5.33 -2.64 -0.49
CA GLY A 354 -6.14 -3.77 -0.93
C GLY A 354 -6.60 -3.64 -2.37
N GLN A 355 -7.19 -2.50 -2.70
CA GLN A 355 -7.79 -2.28 -4.02
C GLN A 355 -7.80 -0.79 -4.39
N VAL A 356 -7.72 -0.51 -5.69
CA VAL A 356 -7.99 0.82 -6.28
C VAL A 356 -9.06 0.65 -7.36
N LYS A 357 -10.19 1.36 -7.19
CA LYS A 357 -11.32 1.28 -8.10
C LYS A 357 -11.23 2.33 -9.20
N TYR A 358 -11.54 1.93 -10.43
CA TYR A 358 -11.62 2.77 -11.61
C TYR A 358 -12.92 2.49 -12.37
N ASP A 359 -13.35 3.48 -13.11
CA ASP A 359 -14.24 3.29 -14.26
C ASP A 359 -13.34 3.06 -15.47
N LEU A 360 -13.21 1.81 -15.88
CA LEU A 360 -12.36 1.42 -17.00
C LEU A 360 -13.22 1.31 -18.26
N PRO A 361 -12.72 1.78 -19.41
CA PRO A 361 -13.40 1.66 -20.70
C PRO A 361 -13.51 0.21 -21.15
#